data_e9e57ea2d7a0eaae9daeff62716ecceb
#
_entry.id   e9e57ea2d7a0eaae9daeff62716ecceb
#
_cell.length_a   1.000
_cell.length_b   1.000
_cell.length_c   1.000
_cell.angle_alpha   90.00
_cell.angle_beta   90.00
_cell.angle_gamma   90.00
#
_symmetry.space_group_name_H-M   'P 1'
#
loop_
_entity.id
_entity.type
_entity.pdbx_description
1 polymer ?
#
loop_
_entity_poly.entity_id
_entity_poly.type
_entity_poly.pdbx_seq_one_letter_code
_entity_poly.pdbx_strand_id
1 'polypeptide(L)'
;RSNVLTSQWLNSAVTYAYYPGSTFKIITASSALEEKLVSTSSSFYCPGYRQVRDWKINCWKRGGHGSETLVDAIKNSCNPAFMEIGAKLGISTFYKYFRAFGLNEKTGVDLPGEVSGSFWDVNKMSEVDLAVASFGQNFEITPLQLITAVSAVANGGSLVTPHLVERVVDSDGKVILDNTQESHVAMKDMTA
;
A
#
# COMPACT_ATOMS: atom_id res chain seq x y z
N ARG A 1 27.13 9.85 22.91
CA ARG A 1 26.30 8.93 23.75
C ARG A 1 24.82 9.35 23.76
N SER A 2 24.46 10.66 23.74
CA SER A 2 23.07 11.12 23.77
C SER A 2 22.25 10.70 22.53
N ASN A 3 22.85 10.71 21.33
CA ASN A 3 22.14 10.37 20.08
C ASN A 3 21.74 8.88 20.01
N VAL A 4 22.50 7.97 20.60
CA VAL A 4 22.16 6.54 20.67
C VAL A 4 20.97 6.30 21.61
N LEU A 5 20.91 7.02 22.72
CA LEU A 5 19.79 6.92 23.66
C LEU A 5 18.49 7.44 23.03
N THR A 6 18.55 8.55 22.29
CA THR A 6 17.36 9.13 21.63
C THR A 6 16.80 8.20 20.55
N SER A 7 17.66 7.49 19.79
CA SER A 7 17.20 6.55 18.76
C SER A 7 16.50 5.31 19.32
N GLN A 8 16.81 4.91 20.56
CA GLN A 8 16.15 3.80 21.25
C GLN A 8 14.71 4.09 21.66
N TRP A 9 14.32 5.37 21.71
CA TRP A 9 12.95 5.81 22.02
C TRP A 9 12.06 5.89 20.79
N LEU A 10 12.63 5.76 19.59
CA LEU A 10 11.89 5.85 18.34
C LEU A 10 11.40 4.47 17.93
N ASN A 11 10.09 4.33 17.76
CA ASN A 11 9.50 3.14 17.16
C ASN A 11 9.54 3.26 15.63
N SER A 12 10.47 2.56 14.99
CA SER A 12 10.68 2.61 13.54
C SER A 12 9.45 2.19 12.72
N ALA A 13 8.50 1.46 13.32
CA ALA A 13 7.26 1.10 12.64
C ALA A 13 6.38 2.32 12.33
N VAL A 14 6.52 3.41 13.08
CA VAL A 14 5.71 4.63 12.94
C VAL A 14 6.53 5.88 12.62
N THR A 15 7.83 5.87 12.94
CA THR A 15 8.71 7.05 12.79
C THR A 15 9.58 7.04 11.54
N TYR A 16 9.57 5.95 10.77
CA TYR A 16 10.37 5.78 9.57
C TYR A 16 9.50 5.43 8.37
N ALA A 17 9.64 6.23 7.31
CA ALA A 17 9.00 5.96 6.02
C ALA A 17 10.03 5.36 5.04
N TYR A 18 9.59 4.45 4.18
CA TYR A 18 10.42 3.73 3.23
C TYR A 18 9.64 3.37 1.96
N TYR A 19 10.37 3.03 0.89
CA TYR A 19 9.75 2.50 -0.33
C TYR A 19 9.22 1.09 -0.07
N PRO A 20 7.91 0.83 -0.11
CA PRO A 20 7.36 -0.49 0.25
C PRO A 20 7.74 -1.60 -0.74
N GLY A 21 8.13 -1.24 -1.95
CA GLY A 21 8.51 -2.20 -2.97
C GLY A 21 7.39 -3.20 -3.29
N SER A 22 7.75 -4.42 -3.59
CA SER A 22 6.82 -5.44 -4.08
C SER A 22 5.70 -5.84 -3.12
N THR A 23 5.79 -5.52 -1.83
CA THR A 23 4.70 -5.75 -0.89
C THR A 23 3.48 -4.87 -1.20
N PHE A 24 3.70 -3.71 -1.81
CA PHE A 24 2.64 -2.81 -2.27
C PHE A 24 1.79 -3.39 -3.43
N LYS A 25 2.29 -4.38 -4.15
CA LYS A 25 1.55 -5.05 -5.23
C LYS A 25 0.21 -5.65 -4.78
N ILE A 26 0.10 -5.99 -3.50
CA ILE A 26 -1.16 -6.44 -2.90
C ILE A 26 -2.22 -5.34 -3.06
N ILE A 27 -1.89 -4.10 -2.75
CA ILE A 27 -2.80 -2.95 -2.85
C ILE A 27 -3.17 -2.68 -4.31
N THR A 28 -2.18 -2.67 -5.22
CA THR A 28 -2.42 -2.46 -6.65
C THR A 28 -3.32 -3.54 -7.25
N ALA A 29 -3.07 -4.83 -6.92
CA ALA A 29 -3.88 -5.94 -7.41
C ALA A 29 -5.31 -5.87 -6.86
N SER A 30 -5.48 -5.62 -5.56
CA SER A 30 -6.78 -5.52 -4.91
C SER A 30 -7.60 -4.37 -5.52
N SER A 31 -6.99 -3.21 -5.72
CA SER A 31 -7.65 -2.07 -6.36
C SER A 31 -8.13 -2.38 -7.78
N ALA A 32 -7.33 -3.10 -8.56
CA ALA A 32 -7.68 -3.45 -9.94
C ALA A 32 -8.75 -4.56 -10.01
N LEU A 33 -8.77 -5.47 -9.04
CA LEU A 33 -9.84 -6.48 -8.88
C LEU A 33 -11.16 -5.81 -8.48
N GLU A 34 -11.13 -4.90 -7.51
CA GLU A 34 -12.30 -4.13 -7.06
C GLU A 34 -12.95 -3.34 -8.20
N GLU A 35 -12.14 -2.68 -9.03
CA GLU A 35 -12.62 -1.96 -10.23
C GLU A 35 -12.95 -2.90 -11.41
N LYS A 36 -12.84 -4.24 -11.24
CA LYS A 36 -13.11 -5.26 -12.27
C LYS A 36 -12.29 -5.06 -13.56
N LEU A 37 -11.14 -4.41 -13.46
CA LEU A 37 -10.21 -4.19 -14.58
C LEU A 37 -9.37 -5.42 -14.89
N VAL A 38 -9.24 -6.32 -13.91
CA VAL A 38 -8.55 -7.61 -14.02
C VAL A 38 -9.34 -8.66 -13.25
N SER A 39 -9.05 -9.92 -13.58
CA SER A 39 -9.51 -11.11 -12.84
C SER A 39 -8.31 -12.00 -12.51
N THR A 40 -8.50 -13.02 -11.70
CA THR A 40 -7.45 -14.01 -11.39
C THR A 40 -6.89 -14.70 -12.64
N SER A 41 -7.70 -14.83 -13.70
CA SER A 41 -7.33 -15.42 -15.00
C SER A 41 -6.82 -14.40 -16.03
N SER A 42 -6.79 -13.11 -15.71
CA SER A 42 -6.24 -12.09 -16.63
C SER A 42 -4.79 -12.42 -16.97
N SER A 43 -4.46 -12.36 -18.27
CA SER A 43 -3.16 -12.74 -18.79
C SER A 43 -2.28 -11.51 -19.03
N PHE A 44 -1.00 -11.66 -18.70
CA PHE A 44 0.06 -10.66 -18.87
C PHE A 44 1.26 -11.29 -19.56
N TYR A 45 2.06 -10.47 -20.24
CA TYR A 45 3.32 -10.95 -20.85
C TYR A 45 4.50 -10.12 -20.35
N CYS A 46 5.50 -10.83 -19.83
CA CYS A 46 6.73 -10.23 -19.31
C CYS A 46 7.96 -10.62 -20.14
N PRO A 47 8.46 -9.76 -21.03
CA PRO A 47 9.70 -10.00 -21.76
C PRO A 47 10.97 -9.65 -20.95
N GLY A 48 10.84 -9.35 -19.66
CA GLY A 48 11.92 -8.89 -18.79
C GLY A 48 11.98 -7.39 -18.62
N TYR A 49 11.12 -6.63 -19.27
CA TYR A 49 11.00 -5.18 -19.16
C TYR A 49 9.64 -4.69 -19.68
N ARG A 50 9.32 -3.42 -19.41
CA ARG A 50 8.22 -2.69 -20.06
C ARG A 50 8.72 -1.31 -20.49
N GLN A 51 8.38 -0.92 -21.70
CA GLN A 51 8.58 0.45 -22.19
C GLN A 51 7.41 1.31 -21.71
N VAL A 52 7.72 2.40 -21.00
CA VAL A 52 6.76 3.42 -20.57
C VAL A 52 7.30 4.77 -21.04
N ARG A 53 6.66 5.35 -22.06
CA ARG A 53 7.21 6.51 -22.75
C ARG A 53 8.66 6.23 -23.20
N ASP A 54 9.58 7.11 -22.87
CA ASP A 54 11.00 7.00 -23.23
C ASP A 54 11.82 6.12 -22.27
N TRP A 55 11.17 5.55 -21.23
CA TRP A 55 11.83 4.80 -20.17
C TRP A 55 11.62 3.28 -20.34
N LYS A 56 12.74 2.56 -20.37
CA LYS A 56 12.75 1.10 -20.28
C LYS A 56 12.89 0.68 -18.82
N ILE A 57 11.82 0.18 -18.22
CA ILE A 57 11.79 -0.25 -16.82
C ILE A 57 11.90 -1.77 -16.78
N ASN A 58 12.94 -2.26 -16.12
CA ASN A 58 13.27 -3.69 -16.12
C ASN A 58 12.48 -4.46 -15.04
N CYS A 59 12.18 -5.73 -15.37
CA CYS A 59 11.81 -6.71 -14.36
C CYS A 59 13.05 -7.15 -13.59
N TRP A 60 12.88 -7.62 -12.37
CA TRP A 60 13.97 -8.21 -11.59
C TRP A 60 14.51 -9.48 -12.28
N LYS A 61 13.67 -10.25 -12.99
CA LYS A 61 14.04 -11.40 -13.80
C LYS A 61 14.43 -10.92 -15.21
N ARG A 62 15.72 -10.91 -15.51
CA ARG A 62 16.29 -10.37 -16.77
C ARG A 62 15.72 -11.03 -18.03
N GLY A 63 15.46 -12.34 -18.00
CA GLY A 63 14.87 -13.09 -19.14
C GLY A 63 13.35 -12.97 -19.25
N GLY A 64 12.71 -12.23 -18.30
CA GLY A 64 11.26 -12.16 -18.21
C GLY A 64 10.61 -13.42 -17.65
N HIS A 65 9.32 -13.33 -17.39
CA HIS A 65 8.51 -14.45 -16.89
C HIS A 65 7.72 -15.14 -18.04
N GLY A 66 7.67 -14.51 -19.21
CA GLY A 66 6.82 -14.95 -20.31
C GLY A 66 5.34 -14.64 -20.05
N SER A 67 4.46 -15.54 -20.47
CA SER A 67 3.02 -15.42 -20.23
C SER A 67 2.68 -15.84 -18.80
N GLU A 68 1.92 -14.99 -18.09
CA GLU A 68 1.54 -15.17 -16.69
C GLU A 68 0.06 -14.81 -16.51
N THR A 69 -0.62 -15.51 -15.61
CA THR A 69 -1.90 -15.05 -15.05
C THR A 69 -1.67 -13.96 -13.99
N LEU A 70 -2.74 -13.31 -13.49
CA LEU A 70 -2.62 -12.40 -12.34
C LEU A 70 -2.02 -13.12 -11.13
N VAL A 71 -2.45 -14.36 -10.88
CA VAL A 71 -1.95 -15.18 -9.77
C VAL A 71 -0.44 -15.44 -9.92
N ASP A 72 0.01 -15.79 -11.13
CA ASP A 72 1.43 -15.99 -11.40
C ASP A 72 2.22 -14.69 -11.29
N ALA A 73 1.68 -13.58 -11.76
CA ALA A 73 2.32 -12.27 -11.67
C ALA A 73 2.54 -11.82 -10.21
N ILE A 74 1.58 -12.12 -9.32
CA ILE A 74 1.73 -11.91 -7.87
C ILE A 74 2.80 -12.84 -7.30
N LYS A 75 2.70 -14.15 -7.57
CA LYS A 75 3.63 -15.18 -7.11
C LYS A 75 5.07 -14.90 -7.54
N ASN A 76 5.25 -14.50 -8.79
CA ASN A 76 6.54 -14.19 -9.39
C ASN A 76 7.00 -12.75 -9.09
N SER A 77 6.17 -11.94 -8.47
CA SER A 77 6.45 -10.51 -8.24
C SER A 77 6.84 -9.77 -9.54
N CYS A 78 6.10 -9.98 -10.61
CA CYS A 78 6.41 -9.48 -11.95
C CYS A 78 6.18 -7.97 -12.08
N ASN A 79 7.23 -7.16 -12.23
CA ASN A 79 7.08 -5.72 -12.38
C ASN A 79 6.34 -5.30 -13.67
N PRO A 80 6.64 -5.85 -14.87
CA PRO A 80 5.90 -5.51 -16.09
C PRO A 80 4.40 -5.74 -16.01
N ALA A 81 3.96 -6.84 -15.39
CA ALA A 81 2.53 -7.10 -15.19
C ALA A 81 1.90 -6.02 -14.29
N PHE A 82 2.57 -5.64 -13.19
CA PHE A 82 2.06 -4.62 -12.29
C PHE A 82 2.09 -3.21 -12.89
N MET A 83 3.05 -2.88 -13.75
CA MET A 83 3.02 -1.65 -14.54
C MET A 83 1.82 -1.61 -15.48
N GLU A 84 1.43 -2.75 -16.06
CA GLU A 84 0.24 -2.85 -16.90
C GLU A 84 -1.04 -2.69 -16.08
N ILE A 85 -1.12 -3.33 -14.91
CA ILE A 85 -2.25 -3.19 -13.98
C ILE A 85 -2.40 -1.73 -13.54
N GLY A 86 -1.29 -1.07 -13.17
CA GLY A 86 -1.29 0.35 -12.84
C GLY A 86 -1.77 1.24 -13.99
N ALA A 87 -1.33 0.95 -15.22
CA ALA A 87 -1.81 1.67 -16.41
C ALA A 87 -3.31 1.48 -16.67
N LYS A 88 -3.87 0.29 -16.38
CA LYS A 88 -5.33 0.03 -16.47
C LYS A 88 -6.10 0.79 -15.40
N LEU A 89 -5.58 0.91 -14.17
CA LEU A 89 -6.17 1.72 -13.11
C LEU A 89 -6.18 3.21 -13.48
N GLY A 90 -5.10 3.68 -14.07
CA GLY A 90 -4.88 5.11 -14.30
C GLY A 90 -4.59 5.88 -13.01
N ILE A 91 -4.04 7.10 -13.16
CA ILE A 91 -3.55 7.92 -12.05
C ILE A 91 -4.65 8.23 -11.03
N SER A 92 -5.82 8.65 -11.51
CA SER A 92 -6.93 9.08 -10.64
C SER A 92 -7.44 7.93 -9.76
N THR A 93 -7.68 6.76 -10.36
CA THR A 93 -8.18 5.58 -9.63
C THR A 93 -7.10 5.03 -8.69
N PHE A 94 -5.84 4.97 -9.14
CA PHE A 94 -4.73 4.56 -8.29
C PHE A 94 -4.63 5.45 -7.04
N TYR A 95 -4.72 6.77 -7.20
CA TYR A 95 -4.67 7.70 -6.09
C TYR A 95 -5.91 7.64 -5.19
N LYS A 96 -7.10 7.39 -5.75
CA LYS A 96 -8.33 7.13 -4.99
C LYS A 96 -8.12 5.97 -3.99
N TYR A 97 -7.55 4.85 -4.45
CA TYR A 97 -7.27 3.70 -3.58
C TYR A 97 -6.10 3.96 -2.62
N PHE A 98 -5.05 4.64 -3.06
CA PHE A 98 -3.96 5.05 -2.19
C PHE A 98 -4.48 5.81 -0.95
N ARG A 99 -5.44 6.72 -1.17
CA ARG A 99 -6.12 7.43 -0.07
C ARG A 99 -7.06 6.54 0.72
N ALA A 100 -7.86 5.71 0.05
CA ALA A 100 -8.83 4.84 0.72
C ALA A 100 -8.16 3.84 1.68
N PHE A 101 -6.93 3.43 1.37
CA PHE A 101 -6.08 2.61 2.24
C PHE A 101 -5.30 3.42 3.30
N GLY A 102 -5.58 4.71 3.47
CA GLY A 102 -4.96 5.57 4.49
C GLY A 102 -3.48 5.84 4.28
N LEU A 103 -2.95 5.66 3.06
CA LEU A 103 -1.52 5.73 2.79
C LEU A 103 -0.99 7.16 2.61
N ASN A 104 -1.88 8.14 2.51
CA ASN A 104 -1.54 9.57 2.36
C ASN A 104 -1.55 10.36 3.68
N GLU A 105 -1.87 9.71 4.79
CA GLU A 105 -2.02 10.33 6.11
C GLU A 105 -1.50 9.42 7.22
N LYS A 106 -1.41 9.92 8.43
CA LYS A 106 -1.07 9.14 9.61
C LYS A 106 -2.16 8.11 9.90
N THR A 107 -1.79 6.97 10.46
CA THR A 107 -2.75 5.93 10.85
C THR A 107 -3.60 6.33 12.06
N GLY A 108 -3.13 7.31 12.84
CA GLY A 108 -3.78 7.73 14.07
C GLY A 108 -3.49 6.82 15.27
N VAL A 109 -2.48 5.95 15.15
CA VAL A 109 -2.07 5.11 16.28
C VAL A 109 -1.70 5.95 17.50
N ASP A 110 -2.04 5.48 18.68
CA ASP A 110 -1.76 6.10 19.98
C ASP A 110 -0.27 5.99 20.41
N LEU A 111 0.65 6.15 19.43
CA LEU A 111 2.09 6.20 19.64
C LEU A 111 2.66 7.58 19.29
N PRO A 112 3.62 8.08 20.05
CA PRO A 112 4.28 9.34 19.74
C PRO A 112 5.21 9.23 18.54
N GLY A 113 5.33 10.34 17.80
CA GLY A 113 6.32 10.47 16.72
C GLY A 113 5.89 9.85 15.39
N GLU A 114 4.64 9.47 15.22
CA GLU A 114 4.14 8.98 13.94
C GLU A 114 4.36 10.01 12.82
N VAL A 115 4.94 9.56 11.70
CA VAL A 115 5.11 10.34 10.49
C VAL A 115 4.13 9.86 9.42
N SER A 116 3.70 10.76 8.55
CA SER A 116 3.07 10.39 7.28
C SER A 116 4.17 10.05 6.28
N GLY A 117 3.89 9.14 5.37
CA GLY A 117 4.74 8.92 4.20
C GLY A 117 4.81 10.14 3.27
N SER A 118 5.53 10.01 2.18
CA SER A 118 5.58 11.01 1.11
C SER A 118 4.95 10.45 -0.15
N PHE A 119 4.06 11.23 -0.77
CA PHE A 119 3.43 10.92 -2.04
C PHE A 119 3.41 12.15 -2.93
N TRP A 120 3.33 11.96 -4.23
CA TRP A 120 3.31 13.08 -5.18
C TRP A 120 2.04 13.91 -5.11
N ASP A 121 2.17 15.13 -5.60
CA ASP A 121 1.02 15.87 -6.10
C ASP A 121 0.43 15.11 -7.31
N VAL A 122 -0.78 14.57 -7.15
CA VAL A 122 -1.46 13.77 -8.17
C VAL A 122 -1.58 14.51 -9.52
N ASN A 123 -1.66 15.85 -9.49
CA ASN A 123 -1.78 16.67 -10.69
C ASN A 123 -0.45 16.74 -11.50
N LYS A 124 0.67 16.34 -10.89
CA LYS A 124 1.99 16.31 -11.51
C LYS A 124 2.46 14.89 -11.82
N MET A 125 1.71 13.89 -11.42
CA MET A 125 2.06 12.48 -11.60
C MET A 125 2.05 12.11 -13.08
N SER A 126 3.15 11.58 -13.58
CA SER A 126 3.29 11.08 -14.95
C SER A 126 2.92 9.60 -15.06
N GLU A 127 2.77 9.11 -16.30
CA GLU A 127 2.59 7.66 -16.55
C GLU A 127 3.80 6.82 -16.06
N VAL A 128 5.01 7.41 -16.09
CA VAL A 128 6.21 6.74 -15.59
C VAL A 128 6.17 6.63 -14.07
N ASP A 129 5.73 7.70 -13.38
CA ASP A 129 5.54 7.67 -11.92
C ASP A 129 4.49 6.63 -11.52
N LEU A 130 3.37 6.57 -12.23
CA LEU A 130 2.33 5.56 -12.00
C LEU A 130 2.88 4.13 -12.21
N ALA A 131 3.67 3.92 -13.27
CA ALA A 131 4.25 2.62 -13.57
C ALA A 131 5.15 2.12 -12.44
N VAL A 132 6.02 2.99 -11.90
CA VAL A 132 6.90 2.59 -10.78
C VAL A 132 6.16 2.53 -9.45
N ALA A 133 5.15 3.39 -9.23
CA ALA A 133 4.30 3.35 -8.05
C ALA A 133 3.49 2.06 -7.97
N SER A 134 3.06 1.50 -9.10
CA SER A 134 2.25 0.28 -9.15
C SER A 134 2.93 -0.96 -8.55
N PHE A 135 4.27 -0.94 -8.41
CA PHE A 135 5.02 -1.97 -7.72
C PHE A 135 5.80 -1.44 -6.49
N GLY A 136 5.36 -0.31 -5.93
CA GLY A 136 5.79 0.20 -4.63
C GLY A 136 7.10 0.98 -4.63
N GLN A 137 7.41 1.69 -5.71
CA GLN A 137 8.58 2.54 -5.83
C GLN A 137 8.19 4.01 -5.98
N ASN A 138 9.14 4.90 -5.66
CA ASN A 138 9.02 6.35 -5.85
C ASN A 138 7.96 7.04 -4.96
N PHE A 139 7.57 6.44 -3.84
CA PHE A 139 6.83 7.03 -2.72
C PHE A 139 7.20 6.30 -1.42
N GLU A 140 7.01 6.94 -0.30
CA GLU A 140 7.38 6.37 1.00
C GLU A 140 6.16 6.26 1.90
N ILE A 141 6.05 5.17 2.63
CA ILE A 141 5.04 4.91 3.67
C ILE A 141 5.69 4.26 4.88
N THR A 142 5.04 4.35 6.03
CA THR A 142 5.53 3.68 7.23
C THR A 142 5.19 2.18 7.19
N PRO A 143 5.94 1.32 7.91
CA PRO A 143 5.57 -0.08 8.09
C PRO A 143 4.15 -0.25 8.66
N LEU A 144 3.73 0.63 9.57
CA LEU A 144 2.37 0.57 10.13
C LEU A 144 1.31 0.91 9.08
N GLN A 145 1.51 1.94 8.26
CA GLN A 145 0.60 2.23 7.15
C GLN A 145 0.46 1.03 6.21
N LEU A 146 1.58 0.40 5.83
CA LEU A 146 1.55 -0.76 4.93
C LEU A 146 0.79 -1.94 5.53
N ILE A 147 1.09 -2.34 6.76
CA ILE A 147 0.42 -3.50 7.38
C ILE A 147 -1.06 -3.24 7.61
N THR A 148 -1.44 -2.01 7.97
CA THR A 148 -2.84 -1.60 8.12
C THR A 148 -3.60 -1.72 6.80
N ALA A 149 -3.01 -1.24 5.69
CA ALA A 149 -3.58 -1.39 4.35
C ALA A 149 -3.70 -2.85 3.90
N VAL A 150 -2.68 -3.68 4.15
CA VAL A 150 -2.72 -5.12 3.85
C VAL A 150 -3.76 -5.85 4.70
N SER A 151 -3.90 -5.47 5.97
CA SER A 151 -4.92 -6.00 6.87
C SER A 151 -6.32 -5.68 6.38
N ALA A 152 -6.55 -4.50 5.81
CA ALA A 152 -7.83 -4.15 5.19
C ALA A 152 -8.17 -5.09 4.03
N VAL A 153 -7.20 -5.46 3.19
CA VAL A 153 -7.40 -6.47 2.14
C VAL A 153 -7.80 -7.82 2.73
N ALA A 154 -7.13 -8.24 3.82
CA ALA A 154 -7.36 -9.55 4.43
C ALA A 154 -8.68 -9.65 5.23
N ASN A 155 -9.22 -8.53 5.71
CA ASN A 155 -10.44 -8.49 6.53
C ASN A 155 -11.71 -8.09 5.77
N GLY A 156 -11.70 -8.19 4.44
CA GLY A 156 -12.87 -7.89 3.60
C GLY A 156 -13.03 -6.40 3.27
N GLY A 157 -11.96 -5.62 3.32
CA GLY A 157 -11.94 -4.24 2.83
C GLY A 157 -12.13 -3.16 3.89
N SER A 158 -12.15 -3.50 5.17
CA SER A 158 -12.29 -2.53 6.26
C SER A 158 -10.93 -2.07 6.75
N LEU A 159 -10.63 -0.78 6.62
CA LEU A 159 -9.45 -0.17 7.20
C LEU A 159 -9.74 0.15 8.67
N VAL A 160 -8.92 -0.39 9.57
CA VAL A 160 -9.05 -0.18 11.01
C VAL A 160 -8.00 0.82 11.49
N THR A 161 -8.34 1.63 12.48
CA THR A 161 -7.38 2.48 13.17
C THR A 161 -6.55 1.62 14.14
N PRO A 162 -5.24 1.47 13.94
CA PRO A 162 -4.41 0.68 14.85
C PRO A 162 -4.29 1.40 16.20
N HIS A 163 -4.36 0.65 17.28
CA HIS A 163 -4.23 1.19 18.65
C HIS A 163 -3.53 0.18 19.57
N LEU A 164 -2.90 0.66 20.62
CA LEU A 164 -2.29 -0.11 21.69
C LEU A 164 -3.19 -0.13 22.93
N VAL A 165 -3.88 1.00 23.17
CA VAL A 165 -4.80 1.15 24.28
C VAL A 165 -6.21 0.83 23.80
N GLU A 166 -6.75 -0.30 24.21
CA GLU A 166 -8.12 -0.70 23.89
C GLU A 166 -9.13 0.19 24.63
N ARG A 167 -8.93 0.37 25.94
CA ARG A 167 -9.83 1.11 26.79
C ARG A 167 -9.12 1.74 27.98
N VAL A 168 -9.60 2.92 28.38
CA VAL A 168 -9.21 3.59 29.63
C VAL A 168 -10.46 3.78 30.50
N VAL A 169 -10.38 3.39 31.76
CA VAL A 169 -11.44 3.58 32.76
C VAL A 169 -10.91 4.37 33.93
N ASP A 170 -11.76 5.21 34.56
CA ASP A 170 -11.44 5.91 35.80
C ASP A 170 -11.55 5.01 37.04
N SER A 171 -11.30 5.59 38.23
CA SER A 171 -11.39 4.88 39.50
C SER A 171 -12.80 4.37 39.84
N ASP A 172 -13.82 4.94 39.24
CA ASP A 172 -15.23 4.60 39.44
C ASP A 172 -15.74 3.58 38.40
N GLY A 173 -14.84 3.12 37.50
CA GLY A 173 -15.15 2.16 36.44
C GLY A 173 -15.82 2.78 35.21
N LYS A 174 -15.89 4.10 35.11
CA LYS A 174 -16.45 4.80 33.96
C LYS A 174 -15.42 4.79 32.82
N VAL A 175 -15.88 4.42 31.63
CA VAL A 175 -15.05 4.45 30.41
C VAL A 175 -14.76 5.89 30.01
N ILE A 176 -13.46 6.24 29.92
CA ILE A 176 -12.96 7.55 29.49
C ILE A 176 -12.58 7.51 27.99
N LEU A 177 -12.02 6.37 27.53
CA LEU A 177 -11.61 6.13 26.16
C LEU A 177 -11.99 4.70 25.78
N ASP A 178 -12.53 4.53 24.58
CA ASP A 178 -12.80 3.23 23.99
C ASP A 178 -12.44 3.26 22.49
N ASN A 179 -11.42 2.52 22.11
CA ASN A 179 -10.90 2.46 20.74
C ASN A 179 -11.43 1.23 19.96
N THR A 180 -12.40 0.49 20.51
CA THR A 180 -12.83 -0.82 19.96
C THR A 180 -13.63 -0.72 18.65
N GLN A 181 -13.99 0.46 18.16
CA GLN A 181 -14.97 0.62 17.07
C GLN A 181 -14.55 1.54 15.91
N GLU A 182 -13.30 1.95 15.81
CA GLU A 182 -12.89 2.83 14.71
C GLU A 182 -12.45 2.03 13.48
N SER A 183 -13.31 1.97 12.48
CA SER A 183 -12.98 1.44 11.15
C SER A 183 -13.76 2.16 10.06
N HIS A 184 -13.18 2.24 8.86
CA HIS A 184 -13.88 2.73 7.67
C HIS A 184 -13.68 1.76 6.49
N VAL A 185 -14.61 1.78 5.54
CA VAL A 185 -14.59 0.88 4.39
C VAL A 185 -13.63 1.43 3.33
N ALA A 186 -12.51 0.75 3.12
CA ALA A 186 -11.55 1.06 2.06
C ALA A 186 -11.95 0.44 0.70
N MET A 187 -12.60 -0.73 0.74
CA MET A 187 -13.06 -1.47 -0.43
C MET A 187 -14.45 -2.07 -0.14
N LYS A 188 -15.35 -2.00 -1.13
CA LYS A 188 -16.76 -2.39 -0.94
C LYS A 188 -17.06 -3.84 -1.31
N ASP A 189 -16.39 -4.40 -2.31
CA ASP A 189 -16.74 -5.65 -2.98
C ASP A 189 -15.75 -6.81 -2.73
N MET A 190 -14.82 -6.67 -1.79
CA MET A 190 -13.97 -7.79 -1.38
C MET A 190 -14.74 -8.77 -0.49
N THR A 191 -15.77 -9.36 -1.04
CA THR A 191 -16.29 -10.63 -0.52
C THR A 191 -15.45 -11.77 -1.11
N ALA A 192 -14.87 -12.53 -0.20
CA ALA A 192 -14.00 -13.68 -0.33
C ALA A 192 -14.02 -14.44 -1.66
#